data_90fdafb3f20232ecf3d55029170b4f75
#
_entry.id   90fdafb3f20232ecf3d55029170b4f75
#
_cell.length_a   1.000
_cell.length_b   1.000
_cell.length_c   1.000
_cell.angle_alpha   90.00
_cell.angle_beta   90.00
_cell.angle_gamma   90.00
#
_symmetry.space_group_name_H-M   'P 1'
#
loop_
_entity.id
_entity.type
_entity.pdbx_description
1 polymer ?
#
loop_
_entity_poly.entity_id
_entity_poly.type
_entity_poly.pdbx_seq_one_letter_code
_entity_poly.pdbx_strand_id
1 'polypeptide(L)'
;MKTIELKAAGRYLHAALYEPACAAGEKYPLVLFLHGMGEWGDDIRKVTDFTPGIDVFTAPEWQEKHPCFVLAPQCPAGMSWVPFIDLLARTLYALPREYAIDACRIYVTGVSMGGAGTWALLTACPQRIAAAMPICGYAAPFAVRAARHVPVWAFHAADDPVVPVTGEYHSPHGAVGVGTRMAVSSLRSAGNRDVHYTEYPAGYMEKEWGVHPHGSWTAAYRDAAALEWMFSRTRRDRYEAEMLCPGVFYIEDFNDDSMYLVEGRDKALLIDTGLGDGDPLAFAQTLTALPVELAVTHAHLDHMRHSHRFARFYMSKKDLPLLPRVQDSFPENTSTAEQVVDIRDGDVIDLGGVAIEVAEVGGHTPGSVVFIDRTHKCLFTGDALGLWMQVPMALPISTYRDNLLRLQAKLAQPGYTELAFLGGHRRQEGGVHPGEPYVPNSYEKLEDMVALCNKLLAGEVEGEPYPVDFGEPAFAVSYKTANMVYKESVRC
;
A
#
# COMPACT_ATOMS: atom_id res chain seq x y z
N MET A 1 -20.35 20.36 4.95
CA MET A 1 -19.56 19.25 5.54
C MET A 1 -20.39 18.53 6.58
N LYS A 2 -20.28 17.20 6.69
CA LYS A 2 -20.89 16.43 7.78
C LYS A 2 -19.84 16.10 8.86
N THR A 3 -20.29 15.94 10.10
CA THR A 3 -19.41 15.48 11.18
C THR A 3 -19.44 13.95 11.22
N ILE A 4 -18.26 13.33 11.27
CA ILE A 4 -18.07 11.89 11.44
C ILE A 4 -17.18 11.64 12.65
N GLU A 5 -17.18 10.41 13.13
CA GLU A 5 -16.26 9.98 14.19
C GLU A 5 -15.25 8.97 13.65
N LEU A 6 -13.97 9.26 13.83
CA LEU A 6 -12.88 8.37 13.49
C LEU A 6 -12.54 7.53 14.73
N LYS A 7 -12.49 6.20 14.60
CA LYS A 7 -12.21 5.28 15.73
C LYS A 7 -11.17 4.23 15.33
N ALA A 8 -10.13 4.11 16.12
CA ALA A 8 -9.19 2.99 16.04
C ALA A 8 -8.37 2.86 17.33
N ALA A 9 -7.98 1.64 17.69
CA ALA A 9 -7.07 1.34 18.78
C ALA A 9 -7.43 2.03 20.13
N GLY A 10 -8.73 2.11 20.44
CA GLY A 10 -9.23 2.73 21.68
C GLY A 10 -9.17 4.26 21.71
N ARG A 11 -8.88 4.89 20.58
CA ARG A 11 -8.90 6.35 20.39
C ARG A 11 -10.02 6.77 19.47
N TYR A 12 -10.46 8.01 19.58
CA TYR A 12 -11.43 8.61 18.66
C TYR A 12 -11.11 10.09 18.42
N LEU A 13 -11.57 10.59 17.27
CA LEU A 13 -11.57 12.00 16.91
C LEU A 13 -12.88 12.34 16.21
N HIS A 14 -13.43 13.53 16.46
CA HIS A 14 -14.42 14.10 15.58
C HIS A 14 -13.74 14.69 14.36
N ALA A 15 -14.36 14.55 13.18
CA ALA A 15 -13.83 15.07 11.94
C ALA A 15 -14.97 15.66 11.09
N ALA A 16 -14.68 16.74 10.38
CA ALA A 16 -15.53 17.23 9.33
C ALA A 16 -15.16 16.51 8.02
N LEU A 17 -16.16 15.99 7.33
CA LEU A 17 -16.02 15.37 6.01
C LEU A 17 -16.82 16.16 4.99
N TYR A 18 -16.15 16.65 3.95
CA TYR A 18 -16.75 17.16 2.73
C TYR A 18 -16.78 16.02 1.70
N GLU A 19 -17.93 15.87 1.04
CA GLU A 19 -18.13 14.90 -0.03
C GLU A 19 -18.40 15.67 -1.34
N PRO A 20 -17.65 15.40 -2.42
CA PRO A 20 -17.93 15.99 -3.71
C PRO A 20 -19.24 15.42 -4.30
N ALA A 21 -19.76 16.03 -5.35
CA ALA A 21 -20.81 15.41 -6.14
C ALA A 21 -20.23 14.20 -6.88
N CYS A 22 -20.54 13.00 -6.39
CA CYS A 22 -20.01 11.76 -6.93
C CYS A 22 -20.87 11.22 -8.08
N ALA A 23 -20.26 10.92 -9.23
CA ALA A 23 -20.88 10.13 -10.28
C ALA A 23 -20.82 8.62 -9.93
N ALA A 24 -21.79 7.85 -10.39
CA ALA A 24 -21.85 6.42 -10.12
C ALA A 24 -20.63 5.71 -10.73
N GLY A 25 -19.92 4.93 -9.90
CA GLY A 25 -18.73 4.17 -10.31
C GLY A 25 -17.42 4.96 -10.34
N GLU A 26 -17.46 6.28 -10.20
CA GLU A 26 -16.25 7.12 -10.15
C GLU A 26 -15.67 7.19 -8.75
N LYS A 27 -14.33 7.32 -8.66
CA LYS A 27 -13.61 7.54 -7.41
C LYS A 27 -12.83 8.85 -7.45
N TYR A 28 -12.79 9.53 -6.31
CA TYR A 28 -12.28 10.90 -6.19
C TYR A 28 -11.12 10.98 -5.18
N PRO A 29 -10.18 11.92 -5.34
CA PRO A 29 -9.12 12.16 -4.37
C PRO A 29 -9.66 12.43 -2.96
N LEU A 30 -8.82 12.16 -1.96
CA LEU A 30 -9.02 12.59 -0.58
C LEU A 30 -7.91 13.57 -0.18
N VAL A 31 -8.29 14.72 0.37
CA VAL A 31 -7.39 15.63 1.08
C VAL A 31 -7.61 15.46 2.59
N LEU A 32 -6.58 14.99 3.31
CA LEU A 32 -6.55 15.06 4.77
C LEU A 32 -5.90 16.38 5.17
N PHE A 33 -6.68 17.23 5.83
CA PHE A 33 -6.24 18.53 6.36
C PHE A 33 -6.04 18.46 7.88
N LEU A 34 -4.85 18.80 8.35
CA LEU A 34 -4.51 18.85 9.77
C LEU A 34 -4.32 20.30 10.23
N HIS A 35 -5.17 20.74 11.15
CA HIS A 35 -5.16 22.10 11.66
C HIS A 35 -4.01 22.40 12.65
N GLY A 36 -3.78 23.67 12.95
CA GLY A 36 -2.83 24.16 13.93
C GLY A 36 -3.34 24.11 15.36
N MET A 37 -2.64 24.78 16.29
CA MET A 37 -3.04 24.81 17.70
C MET A 37 -4.26 25.72 17.97
N GLY A 38 -4.56 26.66 17.06
CA GLY A 38 -5.69 27.59 17.22
C GLY A 38 -7.06 26.89 17.16
N GLU A 39 -7.15 25.75 16.48
CA GLU A 39 -8.40 25.06 16.16
C GLU A 39 -8.69 23.87 17.12
N TRP A 40 -7.88 23.72 18.17
CA TRP A 40 -8.09 22.71 19.21
C TRP A 40 -9.49 22.75 19.81
N GLY A 41 -9.96 21.59 20.25
CA GLY A 41 -11.13 21.48 21.09
C GLY A 41 -12.11 20.40 20.68
N ASP A 42 -13.37 20.69 20.88
CA ASP A 42 -14.53 19.87 20.60
C ASP A 42 -15.60 20.60 19.77
N ASP A 43 -15.28 21.80 19.29
CA ASP A 43 -16.12 22.55 18.35
C ASP A 43 -15.53 22.47 16.95
N ILE A 44 -16.07 21.58 16.14
CA ILE A 44 -15.61 21.30 14.78
C ILE A 44 -15.67 22.53 13.86
N ARG A 45 -16.47 23.56 14.19
CA ARG A 45 -16.56 24.80 13.42
C ARG A 45 -15.23 25.55 13.39
N LYS A 46 -14.42 25.44 14.44
CA LYS A 46 -13.09 26.06 14.45
C LYS A 46 -12.20 25.52 13.32
N VAL A 47 -12.41 24.26 12.93
CA VAL A 47 -11.68 23.61 11.84
C VAL A 47 -12.30 23.97 10.51
N THR A 48 -13.64 23.89 10.39
CA THR A 48 -14.35 24.15 9.11
C THR A 48 -14.29 25.61 8.68
N ASP A 49 -14.16 26.54 9.62
CA ASP A 49 -14.10 27.96 9.37
C ASP A 49 -12.65 28.49 9.20
N PHE A 50 -11.65 27.59 9.23
CA PHE A 50 -10.24 27.96 9.06
C PHE A 50 -9.93 28.37 7.62
N THR A 51 -9.49 29.63 7.45
CA THR A 51 -9.18 30.22 6.15
C THR A 51 -7.85 30.99 6.15
N PRO A 52 -7.02 30.90 5.07
CA PRO A 52 -7.10 29.92 4.01
C PRO A 52 -6.59 28.57 4.49
N GLY A 53 -7.28 27.53 4.09
CA GLY A 53 -6.94 26.16 4.45
C GLY A 53 -7.97 25.22 3.87
N ILE A 54 -8.93 24.78 4.70
CA ILE A 54 -9.98 23.85 4.25
C ILE A 54 -10.90 24.47 3.18
N ASP A 55 -11.13 25.78 3.25
CA ASP A 55 -11.94 26.56 2.29
C ASP A 55 -11.41 26.45 0.85
N VAL A 56 -10.10 26.35 0.67
CA VAL A 56 -9.48 26.22 -0.66
C VAL A 56 -9.93 24.95 -1.37
N PHE A 57 -9.96 23.83 -0.65
CA PHE A 57 -10.34 22.53 -1.23
C PHE A 57 -11.86 22.34 -1.32
N THR A 58 -12.65 23.09 -0.56
CA THR A 58 -14.12 23.00 -0.57
C THR A 58 -14.78 24.09 -1.41
N ALA A 59 -14.00 25.05 -1.95
CA ALA A 59 -14.49 26.11 -2.82
C ALA A 59 -15.18 25.54 -4.07
N PRO A 60 -16.34 26.10 -4.50
CA PRO A 60 -17.04 25.60 -5.68
C PRO A 60 -16.15 25.54 -6.93
N GLU A 61 -15.33 26.57 -7.16
CA GLU A 61 -14.45 26.67 -8.33
C GLU A 61 -13.36 25.58 -8.31
N TRP A 62 -12.86 25.22 -7.12
CA TRP A 62 -11.90 24.13 -6.96
C TRP A 62 -12.59 22.79 -7.19
N GLN A 63 -13.74 22.57 -6.58
CA GLN A 63 -14.51 21.33 -6.68
C GLN A 63 -15.04 21.06 -8.09
N GLU A 64 -15.36 22.09 -8.87
CA GLU A 64 -15.73 21.94 -10.28
C GLU A 64 -14.57 21.38 -11.12
N LYS A 65 -13.34 21.86 -10.86
CA LYS A 65 -12.13 21.43 -11.58
C LYS A 65 -11.52 20.16 -11.00
N HIS A 66 -11.50 20.04 -9.69
CA HIS A 66 -10.84 18.96 -8.92
C HIS A 66 -11.79 18.43 -7.84
N PRO A 67 -12.87 17.74 -8.22
CA PRO A 67 -13.77 17.16 -7.22
C PRO A 67 -13.00 16.21 -6.30
N CYS A 68 -13.09 16.47 -4.98
CA CYS A 68 -12.34 15.71 -3.98
C CYS A 68 -13.08 15.66 -2.64
N PHE A 69 -12.87 14.59 -1.91
CA PHE A 69 -13.20 14.52 -0.49
C PHE A 69 -12.22 15.37 0.31
N VAL A 70 -12.72 16.01 1.38
CA VAL A 70 -11.85 16.70 2.35
C VAL A 70 -12.18 16.22 3.74
N LEU A 71 -11.22 15.62 4.41
CA LEU A 71 -11.31 15.15 5.80
C LEU A 71 -10.50 16.09 6.69
N ALA A 72 -11.16 16.69 7.65
CA ALA A 72 -10.53 17.59 8.63
C ALA A 72 -10.87 17.15 10.06
N PRO A 73 -10.05 16.29 10.67
CA PRO A 73 -10.23 15.90 12.06
C PRO A 73 -9.91 17.07 13.00
N GLN A 74 -10.51 17.05 14.20
CA GLN A 74 -10.19 18.00 15.26
C GLN A 74 -9.36 17.35 16.35
N CYS A 75 -8.19 17.92 16.63
CA CYS A 75 -7.32 17.50 17.73
C CYS A 75 -7.88 18.03 19.05
N PRO A 76 -8.01 17.20 20.10
CA PRO A 76 -8.47 17.65 21.41
C PRO A 76 -7.57 18.73 22.02
N ALA A 77 -8.16 19.60 22.82
CA ALA A 77 -7.43 20.70 23.49
C ALA A 77 -6.26 20.18 24.31
N GLY A 78 -5.10 20.84 24.19
CA GLY A 78 -3.88 20.50 24.93
C GLY A 78 -3.11 19.30 24.39
N MET A 79 -3.53 18.70 23.25
CA MET A 79 -2.83 17.57 22.66
C MET A 79 -2.14 17.96 21.35
N SER A 80 -1.25 17.11 20.85
CA SER A 80 -0.68 17.18 19.50
C SER A 80 -1.22 16.07 18.62
N TRP A 81 -0.88 16.10 17.32
CA TRP A 81 -1.27 15.02 16.39
C TRP A 81 -0.55 13.69 16.64
N VAL A 82 0.64 13.71 17.27
CA VAL A 82 1.47 12.52 17.47
C VAL A 82 0.70 11.33 18.09
N PRO A 83 -0.10 11.50 19.17
CA PRO A 83 -0.88 10.39 19.74
C PRO A 83 -1.96 9.82 18.82
N PHE A 84 -2.32 10.52 17.76
CA PHE A 84 -3.40 10.14 16.83
C PHE A 84 -2.91 9.65 15.48
N ILE A 85 -1.59 9.59 15.25
CA ILE A 85 -1.02 9.20 13.95
C ILE A 85 -1.45 7.78 13.55
N ASP A 86 -1.47 6.81 14.46
CA ASP A 86 -1.96 5.46 14.18
C ASP A 86 -3.45 5.45 13.81
N LEU A 87 -4.28 6.20 14.54
CA LEU A 87 -5.70 6.36 14.19
C LEU A 87 -5.87 6.95 12.79
N LEU A 88 -5.13 8.03 12.47
CA LEU A 88 -5.21 8.69 11.16
C LEU A 88 -4.69 7.77 10.05
N ALA A 89 -3.59 7.07 10.26
CA ALA A 89 -3.08 6.09 9.32
C ALA A 89 -4.14 5.02 8.99
N ARG A 90 -4.74 4.38 10.01
CA ARG A 90 -5.83 3.40 9.84
C ARG A 90 -7.04 4.00 9.13
N THR A 91 -7.37 5.26 9.40
CA THR A 91 -8.45 5.97 8.72
C THR A 91 -8.19 6.07 7.20
N LEU A 92 -6.96 6.35 6.77
CA LEU A 92 -6.60 6.39 5.36
C LEU A 92 -6.73 5.02 4.65
N TYR A 93 -6.68 3.92 5.40
CA TYR A 93 -6.98 2.58 4.87
C TYR A 93 -8.48 2.27 4.83
N ALA A 94 -9.25 2.74 5.81
CA ALA A 94 -10.67 2.41 5.95
C ALA A 94 -11.55 3.22 5.01
N LEU A 95 -11.36 4.54 4.92
CA LEU A 95 -12.24 5.45 4.19
C LEU A 95 -12.46 5.09 2.70
N PRO A 96 -11.44 4.64 1.92
CA PRO A 96 -11.66 4.24 0.53
C PRO A 96 -12.58 3.04 0.32
N ARG A 97 -12.90 2.30 1.40
CA ARG A 97 -13.84 1.18 1.39
C ARG A 97 -15.28 1.61 1.69
N GLU A 98 -15.42 2.71 2.43
CA GLU A 98 -16.72 3.24 2.86
C GLU A 98 -17.24 4.34 1.92
N TYR A 99 -16.34 5.03 1.23
CA TYR A 99 -16.63 6.17 0.36
C TYR A 99 -16.01 5.97 -1.03
N ALA A 100 -16.52 6.70 -2.00
CA ALA A 100 -15.99 6.72 -3.37
C ALA A 100 -14.62 7.43 -3.47
N ILE A 101 -13.69 7.06 -2.59
CA ILE A 101 -12.34 7.63 -2.52
C ILE A 101 -11.38 6.80 -3.35
N ASP A 102 -10.57 7.46 -4.18
CA ASP A 102 -9.45 6.85 -4.89
C ASP A 102 -8.27 6.68 -3.94
N ALA A 103 -8.00 5.44 -3.52
CA ALA A 103 -6.90 5.10 -2.62
C ALA A 103 -5.50 5.47 -3.18
N CYS A 104 -5.39 5.70 -4.49
CA CYS A 104 -4.14 6.14 -5.13
C CYS A 104 -3.94 7.65 -5.11
N ARG A 105 -4.96 8.43 -4.76
CA ARG A 105 -4.94 9.89 -4.73
C ARG A 105 -5.33 10.42 -3.36
N ILE A 106 -4.58 10.02 -2.33
CA ILE A 106 -4.72 10.54 -0.95
C ILE A 106 -3.62 11.57 -0.71
N TYR A 107 -4.02 12.79 -0.43
CA TYR A 107 -3.13 13.91 -0.17
C TYR A 107 -3.21 14.32 1.28
N VAL A 108 -2.07 14.70 1.87
CA VAL A 108 -2.00 15.15 3.26
C VAL A 108 -1.39 16.53 3.33
N THR A 109 -2.08 17.44 4.01
CA THR A 109 -1.58 18.79 4.25
C THR A 109 -1.94 19.26 5.65
N GLY A 110 -1.24 20.24 6.15
CA GLY A 110 -1.52 20.81 7.45
C GLY A 110 -0.58 21.95 7.81
N VAL A 111 -0.98 22.72 8.81
CA VAL A 111 -0.32 23.97 9.19
C VAL A 111 0.23 23.90 10.61
N SER A 112 1.43 24.45 10.88
CA SER A 112 2.00 24.53 12.23
C SER A 112 2.05 23.13 12.90
N MET A 113 1.32 22.93 14.00
CA MET A 113 1.11 21.61 14.62
C MET A 113 0.60 20.57 13.60
N GLY A 114 -0.30 20.95 12.69
CA GLY A 114 -0.79 20.10 11.60
C GLY A 114 0.29 19.84 10.53
N GLY A 115 1.19 20.79 10.29
CA GLY A 115 2.37 20.59 9.46
C GLY A 115 3.30 19.51 10.07
N ALA A 116 3.48 19.53 11.38
CA ALA A 116 4.20 18.45 12.08
C ALA A 116 3.44 17.11 12.02
N GLY A 117 2.11 17.12 12.12
CA GLY A 117 1.26 15.95 11.92
C GLY A 117 1.40 15.38 10.52
N THR A 118 1.49 16.22 9.49
CA THR A 118 1.76 15.82 8.10
C THR A 118 3.10 15.11 7.96
N TRP A 119 4.17 15.67 8.55
CA TRP A 119 5.48 15.00 8.59
C TRP A 119 5.44 13.66 9.34
N ALA A 120 4.69 13.59 10.44
CA ALA A 120 4.55 12.36 11.20
C ALA A 120 3.79 11.27 10.43
N LEU A 121 2.71 11.62 9.71
CA LEU A 121 1.98 10.69 8.84
C LEU A 121 2.84 10.20 7.67
N LEU A 122 3.62 11.08 7.05
CA LEU A 122 4.61 10.71 6.03
C LEU A 122 5.60 9.65 6.53
N THR A 123 5.89 9.65 7.83
CA THR A 123 6.77 8.65 8.45
C THR A 123 6.04 7.33 8.75
N ALA A 124 4.77 7.42 9.17
CA ALA A 124 4.01 6.28 9.67
C ALA A 124 3.33 5.45 8.56
N CYS A 125 2.88 6.10 7.49
CA CYS A 125 2.17 5.43 6.39
C CYS A 125 2.50 6.07 5.02
N PRO A 126 3.79 6.17 4.63
CA PRO A 126 4.20 6.76 3.37
C PRO A 126 3.54 6.09 2.16
N GLN A 127 3.31 4.79 2.25
CA GLN A 127 2.69 3.98 1.21
C GLN A 127 1.22 4.32 0.91
N ARG A 128 0.56 5.13 1.75
CA ARG A 128 -0.82 5.58 1.50
C ARG A 128 -0.93 6.99 0.95
N ILE A 129 0.18 7.74 0.92
CA ILE A 129 0.17 9.17 0.60
C ILE A 129 0.68 9.39 -0.82
N ALA A 130 -0.17 9.96 -1.68
CA ALA A 130 0.18 10.31 -3.06
C ALA A 130 1.09 11.53 -3.13
N ALA A 131 0.79 12.57 -2.35
CA ALA A 131 1.63 13.75 -2.14
C ALA A 131 1.32 14.42 -0.80
N ALA A 132 2.25 15.23 -0.30
CA ALA A 132 2.04 15.98 0.93
C ALA A 132 2.53 17.43 0.84
N MET A 133 1.80 18.32 1.53
CA MET A 133 2.15 19.74 1.67
C MET A 133 2.23 20.11 3.17
N PRO A 134 3.34 19.80 3.87
CA PRO A 134 3.57 20.26 5.24
C PRO A 134 3.94 21.76 5.25
N ILE A 135 3.23 22.56 6.06
CA ILE A 135 3.41 24.01 6.12
C ILE A 135 3.82 24.43 7.53
N CYS A 136 4.92 25.17 7.66
CA CYS A 136 5.51 25.72 8.90
C CYS A 136 5.51 24.72 10.09
N GLY A 137 5.76 23.45 9.80
CA GLY A 137 5.83 22.39 10.79
C GLY A 137 7.28 21.97 11.11
N TYR A 138 7.41 20.99 11.98
CA TYR A 138 8.67 20.34 12.32
C TYR A 138 8.58 18.83 12.07
N ALA A 139 9.71 18.16 11.89
CA ALA A 139 9.78 16.74 11.58
C ALA A 139 10.75 16.00 12.51
N ALA A 140 10.53 14.70 12.68
CA ALA A 140 11.53 13.82 13.28
C ALA A 140 12.68 13.61 12.27
N PRO A 141 13.93 13.98 12.58
CA PRO A 141 14.97 14.21 11.59
C PRO A 141 15.37 12.99 10.77
N PHE A 142 15.37 11.80 11.38
CA PHE A 142 15.73 10.56 10.69
C PHE A 142 14.50 9.76 10.20
N ALA A 143 13.40 9.85 10.92
CA ALA A 143 12.18 9.12 10.60
C ALA A 143 11.56 9.57 9.27
N VAL A 144 11.68 10.87 8.93
CA VAL A 144 11.17 11.42 7.65
C VAL A 144 11.77 10.72 6.40
N ARG A 145 12.92 10.06 6.54
CA ARG A 145 13.54 9.27 5.46
C ARG A 145 12.68 8.08 5.01
N ALA A 146 11.76 7.62 5.84
CA ALA A 146 10.77 6.60 5.45
C ALA A 146 9.92 7.06 4.26
N ALA A 147 9.68 8.37 4.12
CA ALA A 147 8.92 8.96 3.02
C ALA A 147 9.77 9.27 1.76
N ARG A 148 10.92 8.60 1.56
CA ARG A 148 11.82 8.87 0.42
C ARG A 148 11.18 8.72 -0.96
N HIS A 149 10.02 8.06 -1.06
CA HIS A 149 9.30 7.86 -2.32
C HIS A 149 8.04 8.73 -2.43
N VAL A 150 7.69 9.51 -1.40
CA VAL A 150 6.50 10.36 -1.41
C VAL A 150 6.85 11.74 -1.94
N PRO A 151 6.14 12.25 -2.97
CA PRO A 151 6.24 13.64 -3.41
C PRO A 151 5.89 14.61 -2.26
N VAL A 152 6.75 15.58 -2.01
CA VAL A 152 6.55 16.57 -0.94
C VAL A 152 6.83 17.97 -1.45
N TRP A 153 5.91 18.92 -1.18
CA TRP A 153 6.17 20.35 -1.34
C TRP A 153 5.97 21.04 0.01
N ALA A 154 7.08 21.36 0.66
CA ALA A 154 7.08 22.00 1.98
C ALA A 154 7.14 23.53 1.88
N PHE A 155 6.49 24.22 2.80
CA PHE A 155 6.45 25.68 2.87
C PHE A 155 6.82 26.18 4.26
N HIS A 156 7.61 27.27 4.33
CA HIS A 156 7.97 27.92 5.58
C HIS A 156 8.44 29.35 5.35
N ALA A 157 8.31 30.25 6.35
CA ALA A 157 8.95 31.55 6.32
C ALA A 157 10.30 31.51 7.03
N ALA A 158 11.31 32.15 6.47
CA ALA A 158 12.69 32.11 7.00
C ALA A 158 12.84 32.73 8.39
N ASP A 159 11.95 33.64 8.75
CA ASP A 159 11.89 34.39 9.99
C ASP A 159 10.75 33.95 10.93
N ASP A 160 10.23 32.74 10.75
CA ASP A 160 9.20 32.19 11.63
C ASP A 160 9.71 32.10 13.09
N PRO A 161 9.14 32.85 14.03
CA PRO A 161 9.60 32.86 15.41
C PRO A 161 8.96 31.78 16.29
N VAL A 162 7.93 31.08 15.77
CA VAL A 162 7.18 30.05 16.50
C VAL A 162 7.75 28.66 16.26
N VAL A 163 7.97 28.30 15.00
CA VAL A 163 8.64 27.07 14.59
C VAL A 163 9.84 27.47 13.74
N PRO A 164 11.06 27.37 14.25
CA PRO A 164 12.23 27.78 13.49
C PRO A 164 12.43 26.89 12.27
N VAL A 165 12.74 27.52 11.14
CA VAL A 165 12.98 26.84 9.86
C VAL A 165 14.21 25.94 9.89
N THR A 166 15.15 26.22 10.80
CA THR A 166 16.39 25.46 11.04
C THR A 166 16.58 25.11 12.49
N GLY A 167 17.40 24.10 12.74
CA GLY A 167 17.76 23.68 14.10
C GLY A 167 16.74 22.76 14.76
N GLU A 168 16.97 22.49 16.03
CA GLU A 168 16.12 21.65 16.85
C GLU A 168 14.96 22.47 17.40
N TYR A 169 13.77 21.86 17.39
CA TYR A 169 12.56 22.44 17.93
C TYR A 169 12.00 21.55 19.04
N HIS A 170 11.72 22.15 20.19
CA HIS A 170 11.06 21.52 21.33
C HIS A 170 9.64 22.07 21.42
N SER A 171 8.66 21.23 21.08
CA SER A 171 7.27 21.64 21.13
C SER A 171 6.79 21.83 22.58
N PRO A 172 5.82 22.71 22.84
CA PRO A 172 5.21 22.85 24.17
C PRO A 172 4.61 21.57 24.75
N HIS A 173 4.40 20.56 23.90
CA HIS A 173 3.82 19.25 24.26
C HIS A 173 4.87 18.12 24.32
N GLY A 174 6.15 18.47 24.45
CA GLY A 174 7.25 17.55 24.65
C GLY A 174 7.75 16.80 23.39
N ALA A 175 7.18 17.06 22.21
CA ALA A 175 7.72 16.53 20.97
C ALA A 175 8.99 17.31 20.57
N VAL A 176 10.02 16.56 20.14
CA VAL A 176 11.27 17.12 19.64
C VAL A 176 11.36 16.85 18.16
N GLY A 177 11.79 17.83 17.37
CA GLY A 177 11.94 17.72 15.94
C GLY A 177 12.94 18.71 15.38
N VAL A 178 13.04 18.74 14.07
CA VAL A 178 13.89 19.70 13.32
C VAL A 178 13.06 20.53 12.38
N GLY A 179 13.51 21.73 12.11
CA GLY A 179 12.84 22.65 11.18
C GLY A 179 12.77 22.09 9.75
N THR A 180 11.85 22.64 8.97
CA THR A 180 11.52 22.18 7.60
C THR A 180 12.76 22.07 6.69
N ARG A 181 13.73 22.97 6.79
CA ARG A 181 14.95 22.95 5.96
C ARG A 181 15.74 21.65 6.16
N MET A 182 15.84 21.17 7.42
CA MET A 182 16.52 19.91 7.73
C MET A 182 15.69 18.69 7.30
N ALA A 183 14.36 18.74 7.46
CA ALA A 183 13.46 17.67 7.00
C ALA A 183 13.57 17.47 5.48
N VAL A 184 13.50 18.54 4.72
CA VAL A 184 13.68 18.54 3.25
C VAL A 184 15.07 18.03 2.85
N SER A 185 16.12 18.47 3.52
CA SER A 185 17.47 17.97 3.29
C SER A 185 17.60 16.47 3.55
N SER A 186 16.96 15.98 4.61
CA SER A 186 16.96 14.56 4.97
C SER A 186 16.23 13.71 3.91
N LEU A 187 15.10 14.17 3.36
CA LEU A 187 14.42 13.50 2.26
C LEU A 187 15.25 13.44 0.99
N ARG A 188 15.85 14.58 0.59
CA ARG A 188 16.73 14.63 -0.58
C ARG A 188 17.94 13.72 -0.42
N SER A 189 18.56 13.70 0.76
CA SER A 189 19.69 12.80 1.08
C SER A 189 19.29 11.32 1.11
N ALA A 190 18.00 11.02 1.36
CA ALA A 190 17.44 9.66 1.28
C ALA A 190 17.11 9.24 -0.16
N GLY A 191 17.35 10.11 -1.17
CA GLY A 191 17.12 9.82 -2.58
C GLY A 191 15.78 10.29 -3.13
N ASN A 192 14.97 11.01 -2.35
CA ASN A 192 13.71 11.56 -2.86
C ASN A 192 13.99 12.67 -3.89
N ARG A 193 13.52 12.46 -5.13
CA ARG A 193 13.74 13.37 -6.27
C ARG A 193 12.58 14.33 -6.50
N ASP A 194 11.42 14.10 -5.86
CA ASP A 194 10.22 14.95 -5.98
C ASP A 194 9.96 15.70 -4.67
N VAL A 195 10.99 16.47 -4.24
CA VAL A 195 10.92 17.31 -3.04
C VAL A 195 11.10 18.77 -3.43
N HIS A 196 10.00 19.51 -3.32
CA HIS A 196 9.95 20.95 -3.49
C HIS A 196 9.96 21.65 -2.13
N TYR A 197 10.59 22.80 -2.08
CA TYR A 197 10.62 23.62 -0.88
C TYR A 197 10.52 25.10 -1.24
N THR A 198 9.48 25.74 -0.76
CA THR A 198 9.30 27.19 -0.84
C THR A 198 9.59 27.79 0.52
N GLU A 199 10.69 28.53 0.61
CA GLU A 199 11.03 29.32 1.78
C GLU A 199 10.78 30.79 1.48
N TYR A 200 9.80 31.38 2.17
CA TYR A 200 9.50 32.79 2.02
C TYR A 200 10.59 33.61 2.71
N PRO A 201 11.18 34.64 2.04
CA PRO A 201 12.20 35.48 2.64
C PRO A 201 11.72 36.20 3.91
N ALA A 202 12.65 36.53 4.80
CA ALA A 202 12.33 37.31 6.01
C ALA A 202 11.59 38.62 5.67
N GLY A 203 10.51 38.90 6.42
CA GLY A 203 9.63 40.04 6.20
C GLY A 203 8.63 39.88 5.05
N TYR A 204 8.70 38.81 4.26
CA TYR A 204 7.80 38.60 3.11
C TYR A 204 6.34 38.45 3.55
N MET A 205 6.09 37.66 4.60
CA MET A 205 4.73 37.39 5.06
C MET A 205 4.02 38.64 5.58
N GLU A 206 4.74 39.51 6.30
CA GLU A 206 4.20 40.77 6.77
C GLU A 206 3.99 41.77 5.65
N LYS A 207 4.97 41.89 4.74
CA LYS A 207 4.95 42.86 3.67
C LYS A 207 3.96 42.56 2.57
N GLU A 208 3.91 41.31 2.08
CA GLU A 208 3.09 40.97 0.92
C GLU A 208 1.68 40.43 1.34
N TRP A 209 1.56 39.88 2.55
CA TRP A 209 0.33 39.24 3.01
C TRP A 209 -0.28 39.88 4.25
N GLY A 210 0.44 40.76 4.95
CA GLY A 210 -0.05 41.43 6.16
C GLY A 210 -0.29 40.48 7.33
N VAL A 211 0.40 39.30 7.33
CA VAL A 211 0.26 38.26 8.37
C VAL A 211 1.57 38.03 9.08
N HIS A 212 1.47 37.49 10.30
CA HIS A 212 2.62 37.09 11.08
C HIS A 212 3.51 36.08 10.31
N PRO A 213 4.85 36.09 10.45
CA PRO A 213 5.75 35.18 9.74
C PRO A 213 5.39 33.70 9.87
N HIS A 214 4.88 33.26 11.05
CA HIS A 214 4.36 31.91 11.22
C HIS A 214 3.15 31.59 10.32
N GLY A 215 2.43 32.56 9.82
CA GLY A 215 1.23 32.41 8.98
C GLY A 215 1.52 32.07 7.49
N SER A 216 2.61 31.37 7.19
CA SER A 216 3.02 31.05 5.81
C SER A 216 1.99 30.20 5.02
N TRP A 217 1.02 29.58 5.68
CA TRP A 217 -0.10 28.89 5.03
C TRP A 217 -0.98 29.84 4.19
N THR A 218 -1.03 31.12 4.55
CA THR A 218 -1.79 32.13 3.81
C THR A 218 -1.30 32.25 2.36
N ALA A 219 -0.01 32.20 2.13
CA ALA A 219 0.59 32.20 0.79
C ALA A 219 0.58 30.79 0.18
N ALA A 220 0.91 29.76 0.95
CA ALA A 220 1.01 28.39 0.46
C ALA A 220 -0.31 27.84 -0.12
N TYR A 221 -1.45 28.07 0.54
CA TYR A 221 -2.76 27.65 0.02
C TYR A 221 -3.33 28.53 -1.09
N ARG A 222 -2.65 29.61 -1.46
CA ARG A 222 -2.93 30.44 -2.64
C ARG A 222 -1.94 30.23 -3.78
N ASP A 223 -0.96 29.34 -3.59
CA ASP A 223 -0.04 28.93 -4.65
C ASP A 223 -0.73 27.89 -5.54
N ALA A 224 -1.31 28.36 -6.63
CA ALA A 224 -2.03 27.50 -7.59
C ALA A 224 -1.11 26.43 -8.19
N ALA A 225 0.18 26.72 -8.39
CA ALA A 225 1.12 25.75 -8.94
C ALA A 225 1.37 24.59 -7.98
N ALA A 226 1.44 24.86 -6.68
CA ALA A 226 1.62 23.84 -5.66
C ALA A 226 0.36 22.98 -5.49
N LEU A 227 -0.82 23.57 -5.55
CA LEU A 227 -2.08 22.84 -5.47
C LEU A 227 -2.28 21.94 -6.69
N GLU A 228 -2.05 22.44 -7.91
CA GLU A 228 -2.10 21.66 -9.15
C GLU A 228 -1.04 20.55 -9.14
N TRP A 229 0.17 20.84 -8.68
CA TRP A 229 1.21 19.84 -8.52
C TRP A 229 0.75 18.72 -7.59
N MET A 230 0.17 19.02 -6.43
CA MET A 230 -0.31 18.01 -5.48
C MET A 230 -1.36 17.11 -6.13
N PHE A 231 -2.34 17.69 -6.82
CA PHE A 231 -3.42 16.94 -7.47
C PHE A 231 -2.99 16.18 -8.74
N SER A 232 -1.83 16.51 -9.30
CA SER A 232 -1.25 15.75 -10.42
C SER A 232 -0.54 14.47 -9.98
N ARG A 233 -0.35 14.25 -8.67
CA ARG A 233 0.35 13.08 -8.15
C ARG A 233 -0.60 11.91 -7.92
N THR A 234 -0.11 10.71 -8.21
CA THR A 234 -0.81 9.45 -7.94
C THR A 234 0.18 8.43 -7.39
N ARG A 235 -0.33 7.37 -6.78
CA ARG A 235 0.48 6.22 -6.36
C ARG A 235 0.42 5.06 -7.35
N ARG A 236 -0.39 5.16 -8.41
CA ARG A 236 -0.64 4.05 -9.34
C ARG A 236 0.62 3.53 -10.03
N ASP A 237 1.58 4.40 -10.29
CA ASP A 237 2.85 4.11 -10.97
C ASP A 237 4.02 3.86 -10.01
N ARG A 238 3.74 3.82 -8.70
CA ARG A 238 4.77 3.73 -7.66
C ARG A 238 4.93 2.31 -7.16
N TYR A 239 6.19 1.90 -7.07
CA TYR A 239 6.62 0.71 -6.35
C TYR A 239 7.45 1.10 -5.13
N GLU A 240 7.36 0.31 -4.07
CA GLU A 240 8.21 0.42 -2.88
C GLU A 240 8.96 -0.90 -2.68
N ALA A 241 10.20 -0.84 -2.19
CA ALA A 241 11.00 -2.02 -1.94
C ALA A 241 11.60 -2.03 -0.54
N GLU A 242 11.64 -3.21 0.05
CA GLU A 242 12.29 -3.54 1.32
C GLU A 242 13.24 -4.72 1.11
N MET A 243 14.48 -4.62 1.57
CA MET A 243 15.39 -5.77 1.58
C MET A 243 15.03 -6.67 2.76
N LEU A 244 14.54 -7.88 2.50
CA LEU A 244 14.18 -8.86 3.52
C LEU A 244 15.42 -9.53 4.11
N CYS A 245 16.35 -9.88 3.25
CA CYS A 245 17.69 -10.36 3.58
C CYS A 245 18.63 -10.08 2.39
N PRO A 246 19.96 -10.18 2.55
CA PRO A 246 20.88 -10.00 1.42
C PRO A 246 20.50 -10.88 0.23
N GLY A 247 20.23 -10.26 -0.91
CA GLY A 247 19.83 -10.93 -2.15
C GLY A 247 18.31 -11.16 -2.30
N VAL A 248 17.46 -10.77 -1.35
CA VAL A 248 16.00 -10.89 -1.49
C VAL A 248 15.33 -9.57 -1.15
N PHE A 249 14.59 -9.03 -2.11
CA PHE A 249 13.79 -7.81 -1.95
C PHE A 249 12.30 -8.15 -2.05
N TYR A 250 11.52 -7.61 -1.12
CA TYR A 250 10.09 -7.45 -1.22
C TYR A 250 9.79 -6.17 -1.99
N ILE A 251 8.89 -6.24 -2.95
CA ILE A 251 8.41 -5.11 -3.74
C ILE A 251 6.90 -5.10 -3.65
N GLU A 252 6.32 -3.92 -3.46
CA GLU A 252 4.86 -3.77 -3.48
C GLU A 252 4.44 -2.60 -4.35
N ASP A 253 3.22 -2.66 -4.85
CA ASP A 253 2.58 -1.59 -5.58
C ASP A 253 1.45 -0.91 -4.77
N PHE A 254 0.68 -0.05 -5.43
CA PHE A 254 -0.41 0.71 -4.81
C PHE A 254 -1.57 -0.17 -4.29
N ASN A 255 -1.73 -1.38 -4.80
CA ASN A 255 -2.82 -2.30 -4.47
C ASN A 255 -2.43 -3.31 -3.38
N ASP A 256 -1.25 -3.13 -2.77
CA ASP A 256 -0.64 -4.05 -1.80
C ASP A 256 -0.29 -5.42 -2.43
N ASP A 257 -0.14 -5.49 -3.78
CA ASP A 257 0.32 -6.69 -4.46
C ASP A 257 1.82 -6.89 -4.19
N SER A 258 2.18 -8.10 -3.82
CA SER A 258 3.54 -8.45 -3.42
C SER A 258 4.29 -9.10 -4.56
N MET A 259 5.42 -8.51 -4.90
CA MET A 259 6.42 -9.05 -5.81
C MET A 259 7.71 -9.29 -5.06
N TYR A 260 8.54 -10.20 -5.54
CA TYR A 260 9.83 -10.47 -4.91
C TYR A 260 10.94 -10.50 -5.95
N LEU A 261 12.08 -9.87 -5.65
CA LEU A 261 13.28 -9.97 -6.47
C LEU A 261 14.31 -10.80 -5.72
N VAL A 262 14.74 -11.92 -6.31
CA VAL A 262 15.74 -12.82 -5.76
C VAL A 262 17.00 -12.75 -6.62
N GLU A 263 18.14 -12.42 -6.02
CA GLU A 263 19.42 -12.34 -6.71
C GLU A 263 20.20 -13.67 -6.59
N GLY A 264 20.68 -14.17 -7.71
CA GLY A 264 21.75 -15.14 -7.75
C GLY A 264 23.10 -14.46 -8.08
N ARG A 265 24.07 -15.24 -8.53
CA ARG A 265 25.34 -14.69 -9.02
C ARG A 265 25.23 -14.17 -10.46
N ASP A 266 24.48 -14.84 -11.31
CA ASP A 266 24.50 -14.62 -12.76
C ASP A 266 23.26 -13.85 -13.26
N LYS A 267 22.15 -13.96 -12.56
CA LYS A 267 20.87 -13.28 -12.86
C LYS A 267 19.99 -13.14 -11.62
N ALA A 268 19.00 -12.28 -11.70
CA ALA A 268 17.96 -12.13 -10.70
C ALA A 268 16.61 -12.61 -11.24
N LEU A 269 15.72 -13.07 -10.36
CA LEU A 269 14.37 -13.50 -10.66
C LEU A 269 13.38 -12.56 -10.00
N LEU A 270 12.57 -11.88 -10.80
CA LEU A 270 11.37 -11.20 -10.32
C LEU A 270 10.23 -12.23 -10.24
N ILE A 271 9.58 -12.32 -9.12
CA ILE A 271 8.41 -13.17 -8.89
C ILE A 271 7.18 -12.28 -8.86
N ASP A 272 6.28 -12.47 -9.81
CA ASP A 272 5.08 -11.69 -10.11
C ASP A 272 5.34 -10.23 -10.53
N THR A 273 4.32 -9.52 -11.02
CA THR A 273 4.48 -8.17 -11.59
C THR A 273 3.58 -7.10 -11.01
N GLY A 274 2.65 -7.45 -10.10
CA GLY A 274 1.70 -6.52 -9.51
C GLY A 274 0.66 -5.97 -10.50
N LEU A 275 -0.16 -5.05 -10.00
CA LEU A 275 -1.24 -4.35 -10.72
C LEU A 275 -0.92 -2.88 -11.00
N GLY A 276 0.20 -2.36 -10.49
CA GLY A 276 0.61 -0.96 -10.63
C GLY A 276 0.71 -0.51 -12.09
N ASP A 277 0.51 0.80 -12.36
CA ASP A 277 0.62 1.37 -13.71
C ASP A 277 2.09 1.59 -14.14
N GLY A 278 3.05 1.44 -13.23
CA GLY A 278 4.47 1.61 -13.47
C GLY A 278 5.12 0.47 -14.27
N ASP A 279 6.44 0.47 -14.31
CA ASP A 279 7.24 -0.58 -14.96
C ASP A 279 7.99 -1.40 -13.89
N PRO A 280 7.50 -2.61 -13.52
CA PRO A 280 8.13 -3.41 -12.48
C PRO A 280 9.51 -3.92 -12.89
N LEU A 281 9.76 -4.15 -14.20
CA LEU A 281 11.09 -4.53 -14.69
C LEU A 281 12.08 -3.38 -14.52
N ALA A 282 11.71 -2.16 -14.96
CA ALA A 282 12.55 -0.99 -14.78
C ALA A 282 12.79 -0.68 -13.30
N PHE A 283 11.78 -0.86 -12.44
CA PHE A 283 11.94 -0.71 -11.00
C PHE A 283 12.89 -1.77 -10.42
N ALA A 284 12.72 -3.05 -10.74
CA ALA A 284 13.61 -4.12 -10.31
C ALA A 284 15.08 -3.85 -10.72
N GLN A 285 15.31 -3.31 -11.93
CA GLN A 285 16.62 -2.90 -12.41
C GLN A 285 17.24 -1.73 -11.63
N THR A 286 16.47 -1.02 -10.79
CA THR A 286 17.05 -0.05 -9.84
C THR A 286 17.59 -0.69 -8.58
N LEU A 287 17.17 -1.93 -8.28
CA LEU A 287 17.56 -2.69 -7.09
C LEU A 287 18.75 -3.62 -7.35
N THR A 288 18.91 -4.07 -8.60
CA THR A 288 19.97 -4.99 -9.01
C THR A 288 20.64 -4.55 -10.32
N ALA A 289 21.92 -4.88 -10.49
CA ALA A 289 22.64 -4.72 -11.75
C ALA A 289 22.59 -5.99 -12.62
N LEU A 290 22.00 -7.08 -12.13
CA LEU A 290 21.93 -8.36 -12.82
C LEU A 290 20.81 -8.36 -13.89
N PRO A 291 20.90 -9.19 -14.94
CA PRO A 291 19.78 -9.46 -15.82
C PRO A 291 18.59 -9.99 -15.03
N VAL A 292 17.40 -9.42 -15.24
CA VAL A 292 16.17 -9.80 -14.53
C VAL A 292 15.31 -10.71 -15.41
N GLU A 293 15.02 -11.92 -14.93
CA GLU A 293 14.01 -12.82 -15.50
C GLU A 293 12.72 -12.75 -14.68
N LEU A 294 11.59 -13.19 -15.24
CA LEU A 294 10.29 -13.21 -14.58
C LEU A 294 9.83 -14.65 -14.33
N ALA A 295 9.31 -14.91 -13.14
CA ALA A 295 8.49 -16.08 -12.84
C ALA A 295 7.12 -15.62 -12.30
N VAL A 296 6.04 -16.24 -12.77
CA VAL A 296 4.67 -15.93 -12.39
C VAL A 296 4.11 -17.08 -11.57
N THR A 297 3.61 -16.78 -10.37
CA THR A 297 3.03 -17.78 -9.47
C THR A 297 1.73 -18.35 -10.04
N HIS A 298 0.92 -17.51 -10.69
CA HIS A 298 -0.33 -17.88 -11.36
C HIS A 298 -0.84 -16.74 -12.26
N ALA A 299 -1.75 -17.04 -13.18
CA ALA A 299 -2.17 -16.09 -14.21
C ALA A 299 -3.38 -15.23 -13.80
N HIS A 300 -3.36 -14.61 -12.61
CA HIS A 300 -4.29 -13.53 -12.30
C HIS A 300 -3.73 -12.16 -12.67
N LEU A 301 -4.62 -11.18 -12.73
CA LEU A 301 -4.37 -9.83 -13.24
C LEU A 301 -3.20 -9.15 -12.51
N ASP A 302 -3.20 -9.26 -11.19
CA ASP A 302 -2.29 -8.65 -10.22
C ASP A 302 -0.94 -9.38 -10.09
N HIS A 303 -0.78 -10.53 -10.75
CA HIS A 303 0.45 -11.30 -10.76
C HIS A 303 1.16 -11.28 -12.12
N MET A 304 0.42 -11.04 -13.23
CA MET A 304 1.03 -11.10 -14.55
C MET A 304 0.71 -9.92 -15.49
N ARG A 305 0.15 -8.80 -14.98
CA ARG A 305 -0.19 -7.62 -15.80
C ARG A 305 0.96 -7.20 -16.72
N HIS A 306 2.20 -7.23 -16.25
CA HIS A 306 3.36 -6.74 -16.99
C HIS A 306 4.24 -7.83 -17.59
N SER A 307 3.76 -9.07 -17.69
CA SER A 307 4.53 -10.20 -18.25
C SER A 307 5.01 -9.94 -19.68
N HIS A 308 4.28 -9.14 -20.47
CA HIS A 308 4.64 -8.73 -21.84
C HIS A 308 5.97 -7.95 -21.95
N ARG A 309 6.48 -7.39 -20.83
CA ARG A 309 7.77 -6.67 -20.79
C ARG A 309 8.98 -7.60 -20.81
N PHE A 310 8.76 -8.90 -20.65
CA PHE A 310 9.79 -9.92 -20.66
C PHE A 310 9.74 -10.72 -21.95
N ALA A 311 10.90 -10.91 -22.59
CA ALA A 311 10.99 -11.71 -23.82
C ALA A 311 10.52 -13.16 -23.60
N ARG A 312 10.78 -13.70 -22.39
CA ARG A 312 10.32 -15.01 -21.90
C ARG A 312 10.08 -14.93 -20.41
N PHE A 313 9.15 -15.73 -19.89
CA PHE A 313 8.88 -15.84 -18.46
C PHE A 313 8.43 -17.24 -18.07
N TYR A 314 8.73 -17.64 -16.84
CA TYR A 314 8.35 -18.92 -16.26
C TYR A 314 6.92 -18.86 -15.73
N MET A 315 6.08 -19.79 -16.16
CA MET A 315 4.70 -19.94 -15.67
C MET A 315 4.20 -21.35 -16.04
N SER A 316 3.33 -21.93 -15.23
CA SER A 316 2.65 -23.17 -15.61
C SER A 316 1.72 -22.94 -16.81
N LYS A 317 1.89 -23.72 -17.87
CA LYS A 317 1.00 -23.66 -19.06
C LYS A 317 -0.44 -24.08 -18.76
N LYS A 318 -0.73 -24.64 -17.58
CA LYS A 318 -2.10 -24.93 -17.14
C LYS A 318 -2.93 -23.65 -17.01
N ASP A 319 -2.27 -22.50 -16.79
CA ASP A 319 -2.92 -21.19 -16.65
C ASP A 319 -3.03 -20.40 -17.98
N LEU A 320 -2.51 -20.88 -19.09
CA LEU A 320 -2.68 -20.23 -20.40
C LEU A 320 -4.14 -19.88 -20.74
N PRO A 321 -5.16 -20.67 -20.38
CA PRO A 321 -6.55 -20.32 -20.62
C PRO A 321 -7.02 -19.03 -19.90
N LEU A 322 -6.28 -18.55 -18.89
CA LEU A 322 -6.58 -17.31 -18.17
C LEU A 322 -5.98 -16.06 -18.84
N LEU A 323 -4.99 -16.22 -19.72
CA LEU A 323 -4.30 -15.12 -20.39
C LEU A 323 -5.24 -14.14 -21.12
N PRO A 324 -6.29 -14.57 -21.86
CA PRO A 324 -7.24 -13.66 -22.49
C PRO A 324 -7.91 -12.70 -21.50
N ARG A 325 -8.24 -13.16 -20.29
CA ARG A 325 -8.85 -12.31 -19.24
C ARG A 325 -7.90 -11.19 -18.80
N VAL A 326 -6.60 -11.47 -18.71
CA VAL A 326 -5.59 -10.45 -18.40
C VAL A 326 -5.53 -9.41 -19.51
N GLN A 327 -5.53 -9.84 -20.76
CA GLN A 327 -5.48 -8.98 -21.96
C GLN A 327 -6.76 -8.15 -22.15
N ASP A 328 -7.92 -8.70 -21.83
CA ASP A 328 -9.20 -7.97 -21.86
C ASP A 328 -9.21 -6.83 -20.83
N SER A 329 -8.61 -7.07 -19.66
CA SER A 329 -8.50 -6.07 -18.59
C SER A 329 -7.36 -5.06 -18.82
N PHE A 330 -6.27 -5.51 -19.43
CA PHE A 330 -5.06 -4.73 -19.71
C PHE A 330 -4.62 -4.95 -21.16
N PRO A 331 -5.18 -4.18 -22.12
CA PRO A 331 -4.86 -4.33 -23.55
C PRO A 331 -3.37 -4.13 -23.89
N GLU A 332 -2.61 -3.47 -23.00
CA GLU A 332 -1.15 -3.36 -23.12
C GLU A 332 -0.42 -4.69 -22.90
N ASN A 333 -1.03 -5.66 -22.22
CA ASN A 333 -0.45 -7.00 -22.06
C ASN A 333 -0.60 -7.80 -23.36
N THR A 334 0.46 -7.82 -24.15
CA THR A 334 0.57 -8.54 -25.41
C THR A 334 1.30 -9.88 -25.29
N SER A 335 1.35 -10.46 -24.09
CA SER A 335 2.01 -11.75 -23.85
C SER A 335 1.41 -12.86 -24.68
N THR A 336 2.25 -13.78 -25.16
CA THR A 336 1.84 -14.94 -25.94
C THR A 336 2.28 -16.25 -25.28
N ALA A 337 1.66 -17.36 -25.70
CA ALA A 337 2.01 -18.69 -25.20
C ALA A 337 3.47 -19.09 -25.51
N GLU A 338 4.06 -18.53 -26.57
CA GLU A 338 5.45 -18.78 -26.97
C GLU A 338 6.47 -18.14 -26.01
N GLN A 339 6.08 -17.06 -25.32
CA GLN A 339 6.93 -16.45 -24.30
C GLN A 339 6.97 -17.28 -23.00
N VAL A 340 5.98 -18.16 -22.80
CA VAL A 340 5.88 -18.97 -21.57
C VAL A 340 6.87 -20.14 -21.61
N VAL A 341 7.81 -20.13 -20.69
CA VAL A 341 8.62 -21.28 -20.31
C VAL A 341 7.79 -22.10 -19.33
N ASP A 342 7.31 -23.28 -19.78
CA ASP A 342 6.49 -24.16 -18.95
C ASP A 342 7.29 -24.65 -17.74
N ILE A 343 6.72 -24.49 -16.55
CA ILE A 343 7.29 -25.01 -15.29
C ILE A 343 6.32 -25.97 -14.62
N ARG A 344 6.87 -26.97 -13.97
CA ARG A 344 6.15 -28.09 -13.34
C ARG A 344 6.73 -28.42 -11.99
N ASP A 345 6.03 -29.25 -11.25
CA ASP A 345 6.51 -29.76 -9.96
C ASP A 345 7.90 -30.39 -10.07
N GLY A 346 8.82 -29.93 -9.23
CA GLY A 346 10.21 -30.42 -9.18
C GLY A 346 11.18 -29.72 -10.13
N ASP A 347 10.72 -28.84 -11.03
CA ASP A 347 11.62 -28.02 -11.85
C ASP A 347 12.44 -27.06 -10.98
N VAL A 348 13.59 -26.64 -11.51
CA VAL A 348 14.51 -25.72 -10.83
C VAL A 348 14.91 -24.59 -11.77
N ILE A 349 14.77 -23.37 -11.32
CA ILE A 349 15.30 -22.17 -11.98
C ILE A 349 16.64 -21.83 -11.31
N ASP A 350 17.74 -22.01 -12.03
CA ASP A 350 19.09 -21.70 -11.53
C ASP A 350 19.43 -20.23 -11.81
N LEU A 351 19.79 -19.50 -10.76
CA LEU A 351 20.17 -18.07 -10.82
C LEU A 351 21.71 -17.88 -10.73
N GLY A 352 22.47 -18.99 -10.77
CA GLY A 352 23.91 -18.97 -10.52
C GLY A 352 24.24 -19.06 -9.03
N GLY A 353 24.12 -20.27 -8.48
CA GLY A 353 24.37 -20.55 -7.05
C GLY A 353 23.15 -20.40 -6.15
N VAL A 354 22.06 -19.85 -6.62
CA VAL A 354 20.74 -19.86 -5.99
C VAL A 354 19.80 -20.66 -6.87
N ALA A 355 19.25 -21.75 -6.35
CA ALA A 355 18.32 -22.64 -7.03
C ALA A 355 16.90 -22.41 -6.51
N ILE A 356 16.00 -21.98 -7.38
CA ILE A 356 14.59 -21.77 -7.07
C ILE A 356 13.81 -23.00 -7.51
N GLU A 357 13.37 -23.81 -6.55
CA GLU A 357 12.58 -25.01 -6.81
C GLU A 357 11.10 -24.66 -7.03
N VAL A 358 10.45 -25.36 -7.94
CA VAL A 358 9.02 -25.22 -8.22
C VAL A 358 8.24 -26.32 -7.52
N ALA A 359 7.13 -25.99 -6.86
CA ALA A 359 6.15 -26.96 -6.41
C ALA A 359 4.74 -26.55 -6.89
N GLU A 360 4.03 -27.47 -7.54
CA GLU A 360 2.66 -27.23 -7.99
C GLU A 360 1.68 -27.28 -6.82
N VAL A 361 0.86 -26.23 -6.70
CA VAL A 361 -0.20 -26.08 -5.69
C VAL A 361 -1.48 -25.58 -6.34
N GLY A 362 -1.87 -26.22 -7.47
CA GLY A 362 -3.10 -25.86 -8.18
C GLY A 362 -4.33 -26.01 -7.29
N GLY A 363 -5.22 -25.00 -7.35
CA GLY A 363 -6.44 -24.86 -6.56
C GLY A 363 -7.04 -23.49 -6.80
N HIS A 364 -6.33 -22.46 -6.41
CA HIS A 364 -6.67 -21.05 -6.68
C HIS A 364 -6.74 -20.78 -8.20
N THR A 365 -5.75 -21.23 -8.94
CA THR A 365 -5.82 -21.46 -10.38
C THR A 365 -5.34 -22.88 -10.72
N PRO A 366 -5.60 -23.42 -11.93
CA PRO A 366 -5.10 -24.73 -12.33
C PRO A 366 -3.57 -24.82 -12.31
N GLY A 367 -2.88 -23.72 -12.60
CA GLY A 367 -1.44 -23.63 -12.73
C GLY A 367 -0.72 -22.97 -11.59
N SER A 368 -1.38 -22.71 -10.45
CA SER A 368 -0.73 -22.13 -9.28
C SER A 368 0.48 -22.94 -8.85
N VAL A 369 1.61 -22.24 -8.67
CA VAL A 369 2.87 -22.79 -8.18
C VAL A 369 3.38 -21.97 -7.01
N VAL A 370 4.23 -22.57 -6.18
CA VAL A 370 5.04 -21.89 -5.19
C VAL A 370 6.51 -22.04 -5.54
N PHE A 371 7.32 -21.04 -5.21
CA PHE A 371 8.76 -21.05 -5.44
C PHE A 371 9.49 -21.19 -4.12
N ILE A 372 10.46 -22.10 -4.05
CA ILE A 372 11.21 -22.44 -2.83
C ILE A 372 12.67 -22.06 -3.02
N ASP A 373 13.13 -21.12 -2.22
CA ASP A 373 14.54 -20.71 -2.11
C ASP A 373 15.11 -21.20 -0.79
N ARG A 374 15.85 -22.30 -0.84
CA ARG A 374 16.51 -22.85 0.35
C ARG A 374 17.74 -22.07 0.76
N THR A 375 18.33 -21.31 -0.16
CA THR A 375 19.54 -20.50 0.11
C THR A 375 19.21 -19.36 1.05
N HIS A 376 18.11 -18.64 0.78
CA HIS A 376 17.65 -17.51 1.59
C HIS A 376 16.54 -17.90 2.58
N LYS A 377 16.17 -19.20 2.63
CA LYS A 377 15.08 -19.72 3.48
C LYS A 377 13.73 -19.02 3.21
N CYS A 378 13.35 -18.86 1.96
CA CYS A 378 12.10 -18.24 1.54
C CYS A 378 11.22 -19.24 0.78
N LEU A 379 9.90 -19.15 1.02
CA LEU A 379 8.84 -19.82 0.27
C LEU A 379 7.91 -18.76 -0.26
N PHE A 380 7.92 -18.50 -1.57
CA PHE A 380 7.05 -17.56 -2.24
C PHE A 380 5.77 -18.28 -2.65
N THR A 381 4.68 -17.97 -1.97
CA THR A 381 3.44 -18.76 -2.11
C THR A 381 2.48 -18.19 -3.14
N GLY A 382 2.68 -16.97 -3.62
CA GLY A 382 1.61 -16.26 -4.32
C GLY A 382 0.32 -16.36 -3.50
N ASP A 383 -0.79 -16.64 -4.16
CA ASP A 383 -2.10 -16.80 -3.54
C ASP A 383 -2.44 -18.25 -3.18
N ALA A 384 -1.50 -19.17 -3.37
CA ALA A 384 -1.77 -20.60 -3.18
C ALA A 384 -2.08 -20.99 -1.72
N LEU A 385 -1.58 -20.22 -0.72
CA LEU A 385 -1.82 -20.49 0.72
C LEU A 385 -2.61 -19.41 1.44
N GLY A 386 -2.98 -18.35 0.77
CA GLY A 386 -3.78 -17.41 1.45
C GLY A 386 -3.54 -15.96 1.14
N LEU A 387 -4.54 -15.49 0.60
CA LEU A 387 -5.24 -14.28 0.93
C LEU A 387 -6.13 -14.51 2.14
N TRP A 388 -6.57 -13.43 2.75
CA TRP A 388 -7.79 -13.31 3.51
C TRP A 388 -8.98 -14.01 2.84
N MET A 389 -9.03 -14.04 1.48
CA MET A 389 -10.00 -14.78 0.68
C MET A 389 -9.28 -15.54 -0.42
N GLN A 390 -9.19 -16.84 -0.27
CA GLN A 390 -8.75 -17.71 -1.33
C GLN A 390 -9.97 -18.33 -2.02
N VAL A 391 -10.05 -18.17 -3.33
CA VAL A 391 -11.06 -18.82 -4.15
C VAL A 391 -10.38 -19.90 -4.97
N PRO A 392 -10.44 -21.18 -4.59
CA PRO A 392 -10.04 -22.26 -5.47
C PRO A 392 -11.04 -22.33 -6.63
N MET A 393 -10.80 -21.51 -7.67
CA MET A 393 -11.78 -21.24 -8.71
C MET A 393 -11.88 -22.32 -9.77
N ALA A 394 -10.89 -23.15 -9.89
CA ALA A 394 -10.75 -23.97 -11.08
C ALA A 394 -10.63 -25.47 -10.80
N LEU A 395 -10.25 -25.88 -9.60
CA LEU A 395 -10.05 -27.30 -9.26
C LEU A 395 -10.91 -27.70 -8.05
N PRO A 396 -11.33 -28.98 -7.97
CA PRO A 396 -12.01 -29.52 -6.80
C PRO A 396 -11.18 -29.30 -5.53
N ILE A 397 -11.88 -29.06 -4.41
CA ILE A 397 -11.23 -28.88 -3.09
C ILE A 397 -10.39 -30.12 -2.71
N SER A 398 -10.85 -31.32 -3.11
CA SER A 398 -10.05 -32.54 -2.94
C SER A 398 -8.70 -32.50 -3.66
N THR A 399 -8.68 -31.98 -4.89
CA THR A 399 -7.43 -31.80 -5.66
C THR A 399 -6.52 -30.76 -5.01
N TYR A 400 -7.07 -29.63 -4.59
CA TYR A 400 -6.31 -28.59 -3.89
C TYR A 400 -5.72 -29.14 -2.59
N ARG A 401 -6.51 -29.85 -1.76
CA ARG A 401 -6.02 -30.52 -0.55
C ARG A 401 -4.86 -31.44 -0.85
N ASP A 402 -4.97 -32.28 -1.89
CA ASP A 402 -3.91 -33.26 -2.23
C ASP A 402 -2.63 -32.56 -2.69
N ASN A 403 -2.74 -31.39 -3.35
CA ASN A 403 -1.61 -30.54 -3.69
C ASN A 403 -0.94 -29.98 -2.42
N LEU A 404 -1.74 -29.46 -1.47
CA LEU A 404 -1.23 -28.97 -0.19
C LEU A 404 -0.52 -30.07 0.62
N LEU A 405 -1.08 -31.30 0.64
CA LEU A 405 -0.44 -32.45 1.29
C LEU A 405 0.91 -32.80 0.67
N ARG A 406 1.04 -32.70 -0.67
CA ARG A 406 2.34 -32.90 -1.33
C ARG A 406 3.35 -31.83 -0.93
N LEU A 407 2.93 -30.55 -0.92
CA LEU A 407 3.77 -29.46 -0.45
C LEU A 407 4.18 -29.68 1.01
N GLN A 408 3.25 -30.02 1.90
CA GLN A 408 3.53 -30.31 3.31
C GLN A 408 4.55 -31.44 3.47
N ALA A 409 4.39 -32.54 2.71
CA ALA A 409 5.33 -33.66 2.73
C ALA A 409 6.74 -33.26 2.21
N LYS A 410 6.83 -32.36 1.22
CA LYS A 410 8.10 -31.81 0.74
C LYS A 410 8.76 -30.94 1.81
N LEU A 411 7.99 -30.03 2.43
CA LEU A 411 8.50 -29.11 3.45
C LEU A 411 8.91 -29.83 4.78
N ALA A 412 8.37 -31.01 5.03
CA ALA A 412 8.80 -31.84 6.17
C ALA A 412 10.16 -32.51 5.99
N GLN A 413 10.75 -32.45 4.80
CA GLN A 413 12.06 -33.06 4.53
C GLN A 413 13.22 -32.24 5.10
N PRO A 414 14.35 -32.82 5.43
CA PRO A 414 15.55 -32.10 5.84
C PRO A 414 15.97 -31.05 4.79
N GLY A 415 16.26 -29.81 5.23
CA GLY A 415 16.66 -28.70 4.37
C GLY A 415 15.53 -27.79 3.91
N TYR A 416 14.27 -28.09 4.29
CA TYR A 416 13.11 -27.20 4.05
C TYR A 416 12.54 -26.59 5.35
N THR A 417 13.22 -26.82 6.47
CA THR A 417 12.81 -26.25 7.76
C THR A 417 13.12 -24.76 7.84
N GLU A 418 12.33 -24.03 8.62
CA GLU A 418 12.54 -22.59 8.89
C GLU A 418 12.38 -21.67 7.67
N LEU A 419 11.57 -22.05 6.68
CA LEU A 419 11.27 -21.17 5.56
C LEU A 419 10.34 -20.02 6.01
N ALA A 420 10.66 -18.78 5.61
CA ALA A 420 9.75 -17.67 5.70
C ALA A 420 8.71 -17.79 4.57
N PHE A 421 7.44 -17.84 4.93
CA PHE A 421 6.34 -17.88 3.95
C PHE A 421 6.01 -16.46 3.49
N LEU A 422 6.07 -16.22 2.20
CA LEU A 422 5.93 -14.91 1.57
C LEU A 422 4.80 -14.97 0.54
N GLY A 423 3.67 -14.32 0.87
CA GLY A 423 2.44 -14.36 0.10
C GLY A 423 2.39 -13.38 -1.06
N GLY A 424 1.38 -13.51 -1.92
CA GLY A 424 1.10 -12.60 -3.02
C GLY A 424 0.57 -11.23 -2.56
N HIS A 425 0.13 -11.09 -1.29
CA HIS A 425 -0.42 -9.86 -0.72
C HIS A 425 -0.01 -9.73 0.75
N ARG A 426 1.28 -9.50 1.00
CA ARG A 426 1.87 -9.49 2.35
C ARG A 426 1.15 -8.57 3.35
N ARG A 427 0.70 -7.39 2.92
CA ARG A 427 0.00 -6.46 3.81
C ARG A 427 -1.47 -6.80 4.01
N GLN A 428 -2.10 -7.43 3.04
CA GLN A 428 -3.46 -7.94 3.20
C GLN A 428 -3.49 -9.12 4.18
N GLU A 429 -2.47 -9.95 4.16
CA GLU A 429 -2.24 -10.99 5.16
C GLU A 429 -1.97 -10.39 6.55
N GLY A 430 -1.45 -9.17 6.60
CA GLY A 430 -1.13 -8.40 7.80
C GLY A 430 -2.30 -7.72 8.50
N GLY A 431 -3.56 -8.06 8.20
CA GLY A 431 -4.71 -7.44 8.86
C GLY A 431 -4.92 -5.99 8.42
N VAL A 432 -4.95 -5.75 7.11
CA VAL A 432 -5.34 -4.46 6.51
C VAL A 432 -6.81 -4.13 6.81
N HIS A 433 -7.56 -5.11 7.33
CA HIS A 433 -8.90 -4.91 7.82
C HIS A 433 -8.87 -4.40 9.26
N PRO A 434 -9.37 -3.19 9.54
CA PRO A 434 -9.44 -2.70 10.91
C PRO A 434 -10.18 -3.70 11.81
N GLY A 435 -9.49 -4.22 12.83
CA GLY A 435 -10.07 -5.14 13.81
C GLY A 435 -9.83 -6.63 13.55
N GLU A 436 -9.27 -7.02 12.41
CA GLU A 436 -8.90 -8.43 12.18
C GLU A 436 -7.47 -8.71 12.67
N PRO A 437 -7.24 -9.89 13.29
CA PRO A 437 -5.90 -10.27 13.71
C PRO A 437 -5.02 -10.54 12.49
N TYR A 438 -3.75 -10.14 12.60
CA TYR A 438 -2.72 -10.49 11.64
C TYR A 438 -2.47 -12.01 11.65
N VAL A 439 -2.65 -12.65 10.52
CA VAL A 439 -2.33 -14.08 10.34
C VAL A 439 -1.41 -14.22 9.13
N PRO A 440 -0.08 -14.16 9.33
CA PRO A 440 0.88 -14.32 8.24
C PRO A 440 0.79 -15.74 7.66
N ASN A 441 1.19 -15.90 6.39
CA ASN A 441 1.41 -17.22 5.82
C ASN A 441 2.49 -17.94 6.63
N SER A 442 2.22 -19.20 6.96
CA SER A 442 3.08 -20.02 7.83
C SER A 442 2.85 -21.51 7.57
N TYR A 443 3.71 -22.33 8.13
CA TYR A 443 3.52 -23.78 8.12
C TYR A 443 2.24 -24.19 8.87
N GLU A 444 1.90 -23.51 9.97
CA GLU A 444 0.65 -23.72 10.71
C GLU A 444 -0.57 -23.42 9.83
N LYS A 445 -0.53 -22.32 9.05
CA LYS A 445 -1.62 -21.98 8.11
C LYS A 445 -1.76 -23.05 7.02
N LEU A 446 -0.66 -23.61 6.51
CA LEU A 446 -0.71 -24.73 5.58
C LEU A 446 -1.40 -25.97 6.20
N GLU A 447 -1.08 -26.33 7.45
CA GLU A 447 -1.72 -27.42 8.18
C GLU A 447 -3.21 -27.15 8.39
N ASP A 448 -3.56 -25.95 8.82
CA ASP A 448 -4.95 -25.55 9.05
C ASP A 448 -5.75 -25.51 7.74
N MET A 449 -5.13 -25.13 6.60
CA MET A 449 -5.77 -25.18 5.28
C MET A 449 -6.07 -26.61 4.84
N VAL A 450 -5.14 -27.54 5.04
CA VAL A 450 -5.38 -28.98 4.81
C VAL A 450 -6.51 -29.49 5.69
N ALA A 451 -6.52 -29.11 6.98
CA ALA A 451 -7.58 -29.50 7.91
C ALA A 451 -8.93 -28.91 7.51
N LEU A 452 -8.97 -27.64 7.06
CA LEU A 452 -10.17 -26.97 6.55
C LEU A 452 -10.74 -27.71 5.34
N CYS A 453 -9.89 -28.05 4.36
CA CYS A 453 -10.31 -28.86 3.20
C CYS A 453 -10.90 -30.20 3.60
N ASN A 454 -10.26 -30.92 4.51
CA ASN A 454 -10.75 -32.22 5.01
C ASN A 454 -12.13 -32.07 5.69
N LYS A 455 -12.30 -31.06 6.56
CA LYS A 455 -13.57 -30.79 7.24
C LYS A 455 -14.69 -30.42 6.29
N LEU A 456 -14.40 -29.61 5.30
CA LEU A 456 -15.38 -29.19 4.28
C LEU A 456 -15.81 -30.39 3.42
N LEU A 457 -14.87 -31.24 2.99
CA LEU A 457 -15.16 -32.45 2.22
C LEU A 457 -15.91 -33.50 3.04
N ALA A 458 -15.68 -33.56 4.34
CA ALA A 458 -16.42 -34.45 5.26
C ALA A 458 -17.81 -33.91 5.67
N GLY A 459 -18.13 -32.64 5.30
CA GLY A 459 -19.36 -32.00 5.73
C GLY A 459 -19.40 -31.62 7.22
N GLU A 460 -18.22 -31.53 7.85
CA GLU A 460 -18.08 -31.12 9.26
C GLU A 460 -18.17 -29.59 9.45
N VAL A 461 -17.94 -28.84 8.38
CA VAL A 461 -18.08 -27.38 8.33
C VAL A 461 -18.84 -26.99 7.07
N GLU A 462 -19.59 -25.91 7.15
CA GLU A 462 -20.29 -25.32 6.01
C GLU A 462 -19.87 -23.86 5.87
N GLY A 463 -19.82 -23.38 4.62
CA GLY A 463 -19.54 -21.97 4.34
C GLY A 463 -20.79 -21.12 4.48
N GLU A 464 -20.61 -19.88 4.90
CA GLU A 464 -21.64 -18.85 4.85
C GLU A 464 -21.72 -18.23 3.45
N PRO A 465 -22.91 -17.85 2.95
CA PRO A 465 -23.04 -17.22 1.64
C PRO A 465 -22.12 -16.01 1.49
N TYR A 466 -21.33 -15.98 0.43
CA TYR A 466 -20.41 -14.91 0.13
C TYR A 466 -20.99 -13.97 -0.96
N PRO A 467 -21.02 -12.63 -0.75
CA PRO A 467 -21.83 -11.71 -1.56
C PRO A 467 -21.20 -11.33 -2.92
N VAL A 468 -20.20 -12.06 -3.40
CA VAL A 468 -19.57 -11.80 -4.70
C VAL A 468 -20.13 -12.74 -5.76
N ASP A 469 -20.53 -12.18 -6.90
CA ASP A 469 -21.03 -12.94 -8.04
C ASP A 469 -19.85 -13.49 -8.87
N PHE A 470 -19.64 -14.79 -8.78
CA PHE A 470 -18.69 -15.53 -9.62
C PHE A 470 -19.38 -16.32 -10.72
N GLY A 471 -20.63 -15.97 -11.08
CA GLY A 471 -21.48 -16.72 -12.03
C GLY A 471 -22.18 -17.92 -11.42
N GLU A 472 -21.93 -18.22 -10.15
CA GLU A 472 -22.57 -19.23 -9.32
C GLU A 472 -22.43 -18.87 -7.82
N PRO A 473 -23.25 -19.44 -6.92
CA PRO A 473 -23.13 -19.18 -5.50
C PRO A 473 -21.75 -19.49 -4.94
N ALA A 474 -21.21 -18.58 -4.14
CA ALA A 474 -19.95 -18.74 -3.44
C ALA A 474 -20.16 -18.70 -1.92
N PHE A 475 -19.27 -19.34 -1.20
CA PHE A 475 -19.34 -19.51 0.25
C PHE A 475 -17.99 -19.22 0.89
N ALA A 476 -17.99 -18.49 2.00
CA ALA A 476 -16.82 -18.25 2.83
C ALA A 476 -16.79 -19.23 4.01
N VAL A 477 -15.65 -19.81 4.29
CA VAL A 477 -15.45 -20.72 5.42
C VAL A 477 -14.08 -20.49 6.05
N SER A 478 -14.01 -20.63 7.38
CA SER A 478 -12.76 -20.48 8.14
C SER A 478 -12.56 -21.63 9.12
N TYR A 479 -11.29 -21.94 9.39
CA TYR A 479 -10.89 -22.87 10.43
C TYR A 479 -9.52 -22.45 10.98
N LYS A 480 -9.48 -22.02 12.25
CA LYS A 480 -8.30 -21.46 12.90
C LYS A 480 -7.63 -20.34 12.06
N THR A 481 -6.40 -20.55 11.58
CA THR A 481 -5.65 -19.59 10.76
C THR A 481 -6.03 -19.61 9.29
N ALA A 482 -6.73 -20.65 8.83
CA ALA A 482 -7.12 -20.84 7.44
C ALA A 482 -8.49 -20.27 7.13
N ASN A 483 -8.64 -19.66 5.97
CA ASN A 483 -9.92 -19.23 5.42
C ASN A 483 -9.95 -19.46 3.91
N MET A 484 -11.15 -19.65 3.38
CA MET A 484 -11.36 -19.96 1.97
C MET A 484 -12.69 -19.40 1.51
N VAL A 485 -12.74 -18.92 0.27
CA VAL A 485 -14.01 -18.73 -0.45
C VAL A 485 -14.05 -19.79 -1.57
N TYR A 486 -15.14 -20.50 -1.70
CA TYR A 486 -15.29 -21.56 -2.69
C TYR A 486 -16.67 -21.51 -3.35
N LYS A 487 -16.74 -22.07 -4.55
CA LYS A 487 -18.00 -22.28 -5.27
C LYS A 487 -18.53 -23.69 -4.98
N GLU A 488 -19.86 -23.86 -5.05
CA GLU A 488 -20.45 -25.18 -4.84
C GLU A 488 -19.95 -26.21 -5.86
N SER A 489 -19.71 -25.81 -7.11
CA SER A 489 -19.20 -26.68 -8.17
C SER A 489 -17.83 -27.31 -7.87
N VAL A 490 -17.02 -26.74 -6.98
CA VAL A 490 -15.68 -27.25 -6.63
C VAL A 490 -15.61 -27.90 -5.24
N ARG A 491 -16.73 -28.04 -4.56
CA ARG A 491 -16.81 -28.59 -3.20
C ARG A 491 -16.44 -30.09 -3.09
N CYS A 492 -16.28 -30.81 -4.18
CA CYS A 492 -15.97 -32.25 -4.25
C CYS A 492 -14.47 -32.57 -4.13
#